data_e1cc65223dd32c3a4aab7ebe0343b175
#
_entry.id   e1cc65223dd32c3a4aab7ebe0343b175
#
_cell.length_a   1.000
_cell.length_b   1.000
_cell.length_c   1.000
_cell.angle_alpha   90.00
_cell.angle_beta   90.00
_cell.angle_gamma   90.00
#
_symmetry.space_group_name_H-M   'P 1'
#
loop_
_entity.id
_entity.type
_entity.pdbx_description
1 polymer ?
#
loop_
_entity_poly.entity_id
_entity_poly.type
_entity_poly.pdbx_seq_one_letter_code
_entity_poly.pdbx_strand_id
1 'polypeptide(L)'
;MKGQIVKISSDLHFVNFEDEIFPCKCRGIFRKEHIIPVVGDYVLFSKEKKLIEEILPRKNTFYRPKVSNIDRAFLITSLKLPDFSLNLLDKFLVLMEINKVEPIICITKSDLVLEDELNKINEVLNYYRNIGYT
;
A
#
# COMPACT_ATOMS: atom_id res chain seq x y z
N MET A 1 20.45 13.90 -0.90
CA MET A 1 20.34 12.54 -1.48
C MET A 1 18.86 12.17 -1.58
N LYS A 2 18.48 11.34 -2.55
CA LYS A 2 17.10 10.86 -2.71
C LYS A 2 16.96 9.47 -2.09
N GLY A 3 16.07 9.31 -1.11
CA GLY A 3 15.75 8.03 -0.50
C GLY A 3 14.25 7.82 -0.39
N GLN A 4 13.82 6.69 0.17
CA GLN A 4 12.42 6.36 0.39
C GLN A 4 12.15 6.09 1.87
N ILE A 5 11.07 6.63 2.41
CA ILE A 5 10.63 6.34 3.78
C ILE A 5 10.06 4.91 3.82
N VAL A 6 10.68 4.03 4.59
CA VAL A 6 10.27 2.63 4.72
C VAL A 6 9.62 2.32 6.07
N LYS A 7 9.81 3.20 7.06
CA LYS A 7 9.21 3.06 8.40
C LYS A 7 9.09 4.43 9.06
N ILE A 8 8.05 4.60 9.84
CA ILE A 8 7.87 5.77 10.72
C ILE A 8 7.62 5.25 12.14
N SER A 9 8.32 5.82 13.11
CA SER A 9 8.16 5.51 14.51
C SER A 9 8.29 6.80 15.32
N SER A 10 7.18 7.23 15.92
CA SER A 10 7.10 8.52 16.62
C SER A 10 7.48 9.68 15.68
N ASP A 11 8.52 10.43 15.98
CA ASP A 11 9.02 11.56 15.18
C ASP A 11 10.20 11.20 14.26
N LEU A 12 10.58 9.91 14.22
CA LEU A 12 11.66 9.40 13.38
C LEU A 12 11.10 8.74 12.11
N HIS A 13 11.70 9.12 11.00
CA HIS A 13 11.43 8.59 9.68
C HIS A 13 12.65 7.83 9.18
N PHE A 14 12.50 6.55 8.93
CA PHE A 14 13.58 5.68 8.48
C PHE A 14 13.63 5.71 6.96
N VAL A 15 14.68 6.32 6.43
CA VAL A 15 14.89 6.51 4.99
C VAL A 15 15.83 5.44 4.48
N ASN A 16 15.39 4.66 3.50
CA ASN A 16 16.25 3.71 2.77
C ASN A 16 16.94 4.44 1.61
N PHE A 17 18.25 4.30 1.56
CA PHE A 17 19.12 4.79 0.49
C PHE A 17 20.27 3.82 0.28
N GLU A 18 20.44 3.28 -0.93
CA GLU A 18 21.48 2.28 -1.27
C GLU A 18 21.52 1.09 -0.30
N ASP A 19 20.35 0.54 0.02
CA ASP A 19 20.16 -0.59 0.95
C ASP A 19 20.55 -0.31 2.41
N GLU A 20 20.89 0.93 2.75
CA GLU A 20 21.11 1.39 4.11
C GLU A 20 19.92 2.20 4.63
N ILE A 21 19.65 2.08 5.92
CA ILE A 21 18.52 2.77 6.58
C ILE A 21 19.04 3.88 7.49
N PHE A 22 18.56 5.10 7.24
CA PHE A 22 18.93 6.29 7.99
C PHE A 22 17.75 6.80 8.80
N PRO A 23 17.83 6.85 10.15
CA PRO A 23 16.83 7.50 10.98
C PRO A 23 16.95 9.02 10.83
N CYS A 24 15.91 9.65 10.28
CA CYS A 24 15.89 11.09 10.01
C CYS A 24 14.71 11.77 10.72
N LYS A 25 14.88 13.03 11.07
CA LYS A 25 13.79 13.93 11.47
C LYS A 25 13.31 14.74 10.27
N CYS A 26 12.11 15.25 10.35
CA CYS A 26 11.59 16.19 9.36
C CYS A 26 11.93 17.65 9.74
N ARG A 27 12.10 18.50 8.72
CA ARG A 27 12.21 19.96 8.95
C ARG A 27 10.95 20.48 9.64
N GLY A 28 11.12 21.43 10.54
CA GLY A 28 10.00 22.05 11.26
C GLY A 28 8.96 22.74 10.35
N ILE A 29 9.35 23.14 9.12
CA ILE A 29 8.46 23.73 8.13
C ILE A 29 7.33 22.78 7.72
N PHE A 30 7.55 21.45 7.69
CA PHE A 30 6.49 20.49 7.35
C PHE A 30 5.30 20.56 8.30
N ARG A 31 5.56 20.80 9.59
CA ARG A 31 4.50 21.02 10.59
C ARG A 31 3.72 22.30 10.33
N LYS A 32 4.40 23.36 9.91
CA LYS A 32 3.76 24.65 9.58
C LYS A 32 2.91 24.59 8.32
N GLU A 33 3.35 23.83 7.33
CA GLU A 33 2.66 23.65 6.04
C GLU A 33 1.66 22.50 6.05
N HIS A 34 1.43 21.86 7.20
CA HIS A 34 0.56 20.68 7.35
C HIS A 34 0.92 19.52 6.42
N ILE A 35 2.18 19.41 6.04
CA ILE A 35 2.70 18.30 5.25
C ILE A 35 2.98 17.11 6.18
N ILE A 36 2.29 16.00 5.95
CA ILE A 36 2.43 14.78 6.74
C ILE A 36 3.19 13.75 5.91
N PRO A 37 4.46 13.43 6.26
CA PRO A 37 5.19 12.33 5.64
C PRO A 37 4.51 10.99 5.91
N VAL A 38 4.53 10.10 4.93
CA VAL A 38 4.00 8.74 5.06
C VAL A 38 5.02 7.71 4.55
N VAL A 39 4.84 6.45 4.95
CA VAL A 39 5.64 5.35 4.41
C VAL A 39 5.42 5.26 2.89
N GLY A 40 6.50 5.10 2.15
CA GLY A 40 6.51 5.10 0.68
C GLY A 40 6.94 6.43 0.06
N ASP A 41 6.93 7.53 0.80
CA ASP A 41 7.37 8.83 0.27
C ASP A 41 8.82 8.79 -0.19
N TYR A 42 9.07 9.29 -1.40
CA TYR A 42 10.41 9.63 -1.83
C TYR A 42 10.77 11.01 -1.29
N VAL A 43 11.96 11.12 -0.73
CA VAL A 43 12.42 12.31 -0.03
C VAL A 43 13.83 12.71 -0.44
N LEU A 44 14.11 14.01 -0.38
CA LEU A 44 15.48 14.51 -0.33
C LEU A 44 15.89 14.64 1.14
N PHE A 45 17.02 14.07 1.49
CA PHE A 45 17.53 14.09 2.86
C PHE A 45 19.03 14.30 2.95
N SER A 46 19.48 14.80 4.08
CA SER A 46 20.90 14.94 4.42
C SER A 46 21.31 13.80 5.38
N LYS A 47 22.28 13.01 4.96
CA LYS A 47 22.91 11.94 5.76
C LYS A 47 23.56 12.52 7.02
N GLU A 48 24.31 13.60 6.85
CA GLU A 48 25.07 14.24 7.93
C GLU A 48 24.17 14.84 9.00
N LYS A 49 23.13 15.57 8.55
CA LYS A 49 22.17 16.23 9.45
C LYS A 49 21.07 15.29 9.95
N LYS A 50 20.95 14.09 9.37
CA LYS A 50 19.85 13.15 9.61
C LYS A 50 18.48 13.85 9.50
N LEU A 51 18.30 14.61 8.41
CA LEU A 51 17.17 15.48 8.21
C LEU A 51 16.55 15.31 6.85
N ILE A 52 15.23 15.10 6.80
CA ILE A 52 14.44 15.16 5.59
C ILE A 52 14.20 16.63 5.25
N GLU A 53 14.62 17.02 4.07
CA GLU A 53 14.58 18.39 3.59
C GLU A 53 13.38 18.65 2.69
N GLU A 54 12.95 17.66 1.89
CA GLU A 54 11.86 17.77 0.95
C GLU A 54 11.16 16.43 0.75
N ILE A 55 9.83 16.44 0.56
CA ILE A 55 9.03 15.29 0.13
C ILE A 55 8.72 15.48 -1.34
N LEU A 56 9.11 14.50 -2.15
CA LEU A 56 8.91 14.55 -3.59
C LEU A 56 7.44 14.26 -3.97
N PRO A 57 6.97 14.70 -5.15
CA PRO A 57 5.62 14.43 -5.60
C PRO A 57 5.26 12.94 -5.55
N ARG A 58 4.07 12.65 -5.04
CA ARG A 58 3.53 11.29 -4.91
C ARG A 58 2.79 10.91 -6.19
N LYS A 59 2.98 9.65 -6.66
CA LYS A 59 2.15 9.12 -7.75
C LYS A 59 0.77 8.68 -7.26
N ASN A 60 0.66 8.24 -6.01
CA ASN A 60 -0.58 7.94 -5.33
C ASN A 60 -0.42 8.04 -3.80
N THR A 61 -1.54 8.13 -3.11
CA THR A 61 -1.60 8.21 -1.64
C THR A 61 -2.83 7.47 -1.15
N PHE A 62 -2.66 6.65 -0.12
CA PHE A 62 -3.75 5.97 0.59
C PHE A 62 -3.85 6.47 2.02
N TYR A 63 -5.08 6.51 2.55
CA TYR A 63 -5.33 6.95 3.92
C TYR A 63 -5.36 5.79 4.91
N ARG A 64 -5.75 4.61 4.46
CA ARG A 64 -5.81 3.39 5.28
C ARG A 64 -5.39 2.19 4.45
N PRO A 65 -4.17 1.70 4.65
CA PRO A 65 -3.08 2.27 5.48
C PRO A 65 -2.56 3.60 4.92
N LYS A 66 -1.94 4.43 5.78
CA LYS A 66 -1.29 5.67 5.34
C LYS A 66 0.03 5.35 4.65
N VAL A 67 -0.03 5.25 3.34
CA VAL A 67 1.12 4.94 2.48
C VAL A 67 1.04 5.71 1.17
N SER A 68 2.15 5.86 0.49
CA SER A 68 2.25 6.51 -0.82
C SER A 68 3.12 5.72 -1.78
N ASN A 69 3.05 6.08 -3.07
CA ASN A 69 3.91 5.54 -4.13
C ASN A 69 3.83 4.01 -4.25
N ILE A 70 2.62 3.46 -4.15
CA ILE A 70 2.36 2.02 -4.27
C ILE A 70 2.27 1.65 -5.74
N ASP A 71 2.96 0.58 -6.14
CA ASP A 71 2.93 0.00 -7.50
C ASP A 71 1.90 -1.12 -7.60
N ARG A 72 1.87 -2.00 -6.60
CA ARG A 72 1.01 -3.19 -6.54
C ARG A 72 0.39 -3.36 -5.17
N ALA A 73 -0.81 -3.92 -5.13
CA ALA A 73 -1.52 -4.21 -3.89
C ALA A 73 -2.03 -5.65 -3.89
N PHE A 74 -1.70 -6.39 -2.85
CA PHE A 74 -2.30 -7.69 -2.58
C PHE A 74 -3.63 -7.48 -1.86
N LEU A 75 -4.74 -7.75 -2.54
CA LEU A 75 -6.07 -7.72 -1.95
C LEU A 75 -6.38 -9.09 -1.33
N ILE A 76 -6.05 -9.23 -0.07
CA ILE A 76 -6.23 -10.48 0.66
C ILE A 76 -7.67 -10.55 1.16
N THR A 77 -8.40 -11.54 0.66
CA THR A 77 -9.79 -11.80 1.08
C THR A 77 -9.96 -13.25 1.50
N SER A 78 -10.69 -13.48 2.59
CA SER A 78 -11.00 -14.81 3.08
C SER A 78 -12.31 -15.32 2.49
N LEU A 79 -12.43 -16.64 2.37
CA LEU A 79 -13.68 -17.29 1.97
C LEU A 79 -14.64 -17.45 3.14
N LYS A 80 -14.09 -17.62 4.33
CA LYS A 80 -14.86 -17.76 5.59
C LYS A 80 -14.17 -17.03 6.74
N LEU A 81 -14.96 -16.54 7.68
CA LEU A 81 -14.53 -15.93 8.93
C LEU A 81 -13.47 -14.80 8.75
N PRO A 82 -13.88 -13.69 8.14
CA PRO A 82 -15.22 -13.33 7.65
C PRO A 82 -15.55 -13.97 6.29
N ASP A 83 -16.85 -14.04 5.97
CA ASP A 83 -17.32 -14.58 4.69
C ASP A 83 -16.88 -13.70 3.51
N PHE A 84 -16.69 -14.34 2.36
CA PHE A 84 -16.33 -13.67 1.12
C PHE A 84 -17.39 -12.64 0.71
N SER A 85 -16.96 -11.44 0.40
CA SER A 85 -17.81 -10.35 -0.06
C SER A 85 -17.37 -9.80 -1.41
N LEU A 86 -18.13 -10.09 -2.45
CA LEU A 86 -17.93 -9.53 -3.79
C LEU A 86 -17.99 -8.00 -3.79
N ASN A 87 -18.95 -7.44 -3.07
CA ASN A 87 -19.12 -5.99 -2.99
C ASN A 87 -17.90 -5.30 -2.38
N LEU A 88 -17.31 -5.90 -1.35
CA LEU A 88 -16.10 -5.37 -0.72
C LEU A 88 -14.90 -5.49 -1.66
N LEU A 89 -14.73 -6.62 -2.34
CA LEU A 89 -13.67 -6.81 -3.32
C LEU A 89 -13.77 -5.81 -4.46
N ASP A 90 -14.97 -5.60 -5.02
CA ASP A 90 -15.20 -4.64 -6.09
C ASP A 90 -14.86 -3.21 -5.66
N LYS A 91 -15.21 -2.81 -4.44
CA LYS A 91 -14.84 -1.50 -3.89
C LYS A 91 -13.33 -1.31 -3.81
N PHE A 92 -12.58 -2.32 -3.38
CA PHE A 92 -11.13 -2.25 -3.37
C PHE A 92 -10.53 -2.22 -4.78
N LEU A 93 -11.08 -2.99 -5.72
CA LEU A 93 -10.62 -2.96 -7.11
C LEU A 93 -10.82 -1.57 -7.73
N VAL A 94 -11.97 -0.93 -7.51
CA VAL A 94 -12.22 0.45 -7.96
C VAL A 94 -11.22 1.43 -7.34
N LEU A 95 -10.92 1.29 -6.05
CA LEU A 95 -9.94 2.12 -5.37
C LEU A 95 -8.54 1.96 -5.99
N MET A 96 -8.15 0.73 -6.34
CA MET A 96 -6.86 0.46 -7.01
C MET A 96 -6.82 1.10 -8.41
N GLU A 97 -7.90 0.97 -9.20
CA GLU A 97 -8.00 1.58 -10.53
C GLU A 97 -7.88 3.11 -10.48
N ILE A 98 -8.59 3.76 -9.57
CA ILE A 98 -8.52 5.22 -9.39
C ILE A 98 -7.09 5.67 -9.07
N ASN A 99 -6.37 4.92 -8.26
CA ASN A 99 -5.01 5.24 -7.84
C ASN A 99 -3.93 4.68 -8.79
N LYS A 100 -4.30 4.02 -9.88
CA LYS A 100 -3.40 3.39 -10.86
C LYS A 100 -2.44 2.39 -10.21
N VAL A 101 -2.98 1.60 -9.29
CA VAL A 101 -2.26 0.51 -8.60
C VAL A 101 -2.72 -0.81 -9.19
N GLU A 102 -1.77 -1.68 -9.51
CA GLU A 102 -2.06 -3.04 -9.99
C GLU A 102 -2.53 -3.92 -8.82
N PRO A 103 -3.81 -4.36 -8.81
CA PRO A 103 -4.28 -5.26 -7.76
C PRO A 103 -3.95 -6.71 -8.07
N ILE A 104 -3.61 -7.47 -7.04
CA ILE A 104 -3.48 -8.92 -7.08
C ILE A 104 -4.45 -9.50 -6.06
N ILE A 105 -5.42 -10.27 -6.52
CA ILE A 105 -6.45 -10.87 -5.66
C ILE A 105 -5.89 -12.13 -5.03
N CYS A 106 -5.83 -12.17 -3.69
CA CYS A 106 -5.34 -13.31 -2.92
C CYS A 106 -6.48 -13.89 -2.08
N ILE A 107 -6.85 -15.11 -2.36
CA ILE A 107 -7.89 -15.84 -1.63
C ILE A 107 -7.25 -16.71 -0.55
N THR A 108 -7.78 -16.59 0.67
CA THR A 108 -7.29 -17.34 1.83
C THR A 108 -8.40 -18.21 2.45
N LYS A 109 -8.01 -19.13 3.32
CA LYS A 109 -8.91 -20.03 4.05
C LYS A 109 -9.78 -20.90 3.12
N SER A 110 -9.25 -21.31 1.98
CA SER A 110 -9.92 -22.22 1.05
C SER A 110 -10.19 -23.62 1.64
N ASP A 111 -9.44 -23.98 2.67
CA ASP A 111 -9.61 -25.20 3.47
C ASP A 111 -10.89 -25.20 4.33
N LEU A 112 -11.48 -24.04 4.59
CA LEU A 112 -12.68 -23.91 5.42
C LEU A 112 -14.00 -23.98 4.63
N VAL A 113 -13.96 -24.13 3.31
CA VAL A 113 -15.14 -24.19 2.45
C VAL A 113 -15.31 -25.57 1.85
N LEU A 114 -16.57 -25.93 1.55
CA LEU A 114 -16.90 -27.16 0.84
C LEU A 114 -16.56 -27.04 -0.64
N GLU A 115 -16.40 -28.17 -1.32
CA GLU A 115 -16.03 -28.22 -2.74
C GLU A 115 -17.02 -27.45 -3.64
N ASP A 116 -18.32 -27.55 -3.38
CA ASP A 116 -19.36 -26.82 -4.12
C ASP A 116 -19.24 -25.30 -3.97
N GLU A 117 -18.93 -24.83 -2.76
CA GLU A 117 -18.68 -23.41 -2.47
C GLU A 117 -17.41 -22.92 -3.17
N LEU A 118 -16.36 -23.74 -3.16
CA LEU A 118 -15.09 -23.44 -3.83
C LEU A 118 -15.28 -23.34 -5.35
N ASN A 119 -16.09 -24.20 -5.96
CA ASN A 119 -16.40 -24.18 -7.39
C ASN A 119 -17.11 -22.86 -7.78
N LYS A 120 -18.10 -22.43 -6.99
CA LYS A 120 -18.79 -21.14 -7.21
C LYS A 120 -17.82 -19.95 -7.13
N ILE A 121 -16.92 -19.97 -6.18
CA ILE A 121 -15.91 -18.90 -6.03
C ILE A 121 -14.93 -18.92 -7.19
N ASN A 122 -14.53 -20.09 -7.67
CA ASN A 122 -13.67 -20.22 -8.84
C ASN A 122 -14.33 -19.65 -10.11
N GLU A 123 -15.64 -19.80 -10.29
CA GLU A 123 -16.37 -19.17 -11.39
C GLU A 123 -16.27 -17.64 -11.31
N VAL A 124 -16.46 -17.07 -10.12
CA VAL A 124 -16.33 -15.64 -9.88
C VAL A 124 -14.89 -15.17 -10.14
N LEU A 125 -13.89 -15.90 -9.68
CA LEU A 125 -12.49 -15.57 -9.92
C LEU A 125 -12.12 -15.64 -11.40
N ASN A 126 -12.68 -16.60 -12.15
CA ASN A 126 -12.51 -16.67 -13.59
C ASN A 126 -13.09 -15.46 -14.31
N TYR A 127 -14.23 -14.92 -13.85
CA TYR A 127 -14.76 -13.66 -14.35
C TYR A 127 -13.74 -12.52 -14.16
N TYR A 128 -13.14 -12.36 -13.00
CA TYR A 128 -12.12 -11.34 -12.76
C TYR A 128 -10.88 -11.55 -13.63
N ARG A 129 -10.42 -12.78 -13.82
CA ARG A 129 -9.31 -13.07 -14.74
C ARG A 129 -9.62 -12.67 -16.17
N ASN A 130 -10.84 -12.94 -16.64
CA ASN A 130 -11.27 -12.62 -18.01
C ASN A 130 -11.33 -11.12 -18.27
N ILE A 131 -11.57 -10.31 -17.26
CA ILE A 131 -11.56 -8.84 -17.38
C ILE A 131 -10.19 -8.22 -17.05
N GLY A 132 -9.16 -9.01 -16.79
CA GLY A 132 -7.76 -8.59 -16.71
C GLY A 132 -7.14 -8.54 -15.32
N TYR A 133 -7.80 -9.04 -14.28
CA TYR A 133 -7.23 -9.13 -12.93
C TYR A 133 -6.46 -10.44 -12.72
N THR A 134 -5.47 -10.38 -11.82
CA THR A 134 -4.66 -11.52 -11.41
C THR A 134 -5.08 -12.02 -10.02
#